data_cd2d9d909a79ed58a2dce1cad45b19ec
#
_entry.id   cd2d9d909a79ed58a2dce1cad45b19ec
#
_cell.length_a   1.000
_cell.length_b   1.000
_cell.length_c   1.000
_cell.angle_alpha   90.00
_cell.angle_beta   90.00
_cell.angle_gamma   90.00
#
_symmetry.space_group_name_H-M   'P 1'
#
loop_
_entity.id
_entity.type
_entity.pdbx_description
1 polymer ?
#
loop_
_entity_poly.entity_id
_entity_poly.type
_entity_poly.pdbx_seq_one_letter_code
_entity_poly.pdbx_strand_id
1 'polypeptide(L)'
;MLAPTGRSRILQIHPTRRCNLRCLHCYSLSGPNQREELSEELLCSAVEDASAEGYTVVSMSGGEPLLYDPLRAVLDKAHQCGMVTSVATNGMLLDEKRLNRLQGSIDLLAISVDGIPTAHDKMRNNPAAFKTMANCLPYVRQSGIPFGFIFTLTQHNLRELPWVAEFALNQGAQLLQIHPLDEVGRASECLNGSSPDTDDNASALLAATQLDAHYKGRLKIQLDLVSRNMLMEDPKRYFAHQQNDSWEDEPLSELVSPLIIEQDGAVVPLQYGFSRDYAIGSLYDAPFSTLAAEWKDNKRRSFGDLCQRGHKEITSSNTRLHNWYSTVSQLSCVE
;
A
#
# COMPACT_ATOMS: atom_id res chain seq x y z
N MET A 1 3.58 2.50 18.27
CA MET A 1 2.17 2.78 18.61
C MET A 1 1.31 1.90 17.73
N LEU A 2 0.47 1.04 18.30
CA LEU A 2 -0.51 0.25 17.57
C LEU A 2 -1.55 1.24 17.03
N ALA A 3 -1.94 1.08 15.76
CA ALA A 3 -3.05 1.83 15.20
C ALA A 3 -4.28 1.70 16.13
N PRO A 4 -5.04 2.77 16.34
CA PRO A 4 -6.29 2.70 17.10
C PRO A 4 -7.18 1.62 16.48
N THR A 5 -8.05 1.02 17.29
CA THR A 5 -8.99 -0.06 16.94
C THR A 5 -10.06 0.39 15.93
N GLY A 6 -9.66 1.02 14.83
CA GLY A 6 -10.49 1.55 13.77
C GLY A 6 -9.87 1.28 12.39
N ARG A 7 -10.66 1.44 11.33
CA ARG A 7 -10.22 1.40 9.93
C ARG A 7 -9.09 2.41 9.72
N SER A 8 -7.93 1.99 9.22
CA SER A 8 -6.85 2.92 8.87
C SER A 8 -7.31 3.81 7.71
N ARG A 9 -7.24 5.12 7.88
CA ARG A 9 -7.64 6.12 6.89
C ARG A 9 -6.40 6.60 6.15
N ILE A 10 -6.07 5.89 5.08
CA ILE A 10 -4.78 6.01 4.39
C ILE A 10 -4.94 6.80 3.11
N LEU A 11 -4.13 7.84 2.96
CA LEU A 11 -3.82 8.48 1.70
C LEU A 11 -2.47 7.93 1.20
N GLN A 12 -2.50 7.13 0.14
CA GLN A 12 -1.28 6.63 -0.49
C GLN A 12 -0.93 7.52 -1.68
N ILE A 13 0.32 7.96 -1.77
CA ILE A 13 0.78 8.90 -2.80
C ILE A 13 1.87 8.24 -3.64
N HIS A 14 1.69 8.26 -4.94
CA HIS A 14 2.65 7.85 -5.96
C HIS A 14 3.17 9.08 -6.68
N PRO A 15 4.14 9.83 -6.12
CA PRO A 15 4.54 11.12 -6.65
C PRO A 15 5.25 11.02 -7.99
N THR A 16 5.82 9.86 -8.32
CA THR A 16 6.57 9.60 -9.55
C THR A 16 6.59 8.10 -9.89
N ARG A 17 6.77 7.78 -11.17
CA ARG A 17 7.14 6.42 -11.61
C ARG A 17 8.65 6.25 -11.81
N ARG A 18 9.47 7.26 -11.55
CA ARG A 18 10.93 7.13 -11.58
C ARG A 18 11.39 6.16 -10.51
N CYS A 19 12.13 5.12 -10.91
CA CYS A 19 12.64 4.08 -10.02
C CYS A 19 14.01 3.62 -10.51
N ASN A 20 14.92 3.33 -9.59
CA ASN A 20 16.23 2.73 -9.92
C ASN A 20 16.15 1.22 -10.26
N LEU A 21 14.96 0.63 -10.16
CA LEU A 21 14.69 -0.78 -10.49
C LEU A 21 13.61 -0.93 -11.57
N ARG A 22 13.54 -2.15 -12.13
CA ARG A 22 12.51 -2.58 -13.07
C ARG A 22 11.98 -3.97 -12.68
N CYS A 23 11.39 -4.06 -11.48
CA CYS A 23 10.91 -5.30 -10.88
C CYS A 23 9.88 -6.02 -11.75
N LEU A 24 9.88 -7.36 -11.73
CA LEU A 24 8.96 -8.18 -12.51
C LEU A 24 7.50 -8.02 -12.05
N HIS A 25 7.27 -7.80 -10.75
CA HIS A 25 5.94 -7.63 -10.13
C HIS A 25 5.44 -6.18 -10.04
N CYS A 26 6.09 -5.22 -10.71
CA CYS A 26 5.76 -3.81 -10.55
C CYS A 26 4.38 -3.46 -11.14
N TYR A 27 3.40 -3.17 -10.28
CA TYR A 27 2.04 -2.81 -10.68
C TYR A 27 1.95 -1.44 -11.37
N SER A 28 2.84 -0.49 -11.04
CA SER A 28 2.83 0.88 -11.57
C SER A 28 3.69 1.06 -12.84
N LEU A 29 4.28 -0.01 -13.38
CA LEU A 29 5.18 0.03 -14.53
C LEU A 29 6.38 0.98 -14.38
N SER A 30 6.78 1.23 -13.15
CA SER A 30 7.87 2.14 -12.80
C SER A 30 9.23 1.66 -13.33
N GLY A 31 10.16 2.61 -13.54
CA GLY A 31 11.48 2.29 -14.03
C GLY A 31 12.40 3.50 -14.22
N PRO A 32 13.67 3.26 -14.61
CA PRO A 32 14.70 4.30 -14.68
C PRO A 32 14.45 5.40 -15.73
N ASN A 33 13.63 5.10 -16.74
CA ASN A 33 13.37 6.02 -17.85
C ASN A 33 12.13 6.91 -17.65
N GLN A 34 11.37 6.69 -16.57
CA GLN A 34 10.21 7.53 -16.24
C GLN A 34 10.68 8.88 -15.71
N ARG A 35 9.93 9.94 -16.04
CA ARG A 35 10.28 11.32 -15.68
C ARG A 35 9.11 12.10 -15.08
N GLU A 36 7.90 11.56 -15.19
CA GLU A 36 6.70 12.19 -14.64
C GLU A 36 6.80 12.25 -13.13
N GLU A 37 6.54 13.42 -12.57
CA GLU A 37 6.42 13.60 -11.13
C GLU A 37 5.47 14.76 -10.79
N LEU A 38 4.75 14.63 -9.69
CA LEU A 38 3.86 15.64 -9.17
C LEU A 38 4.66 16.74 -8.47
N SER A 39 4.20 17.99 -8.53
CA SER A 39 4.88 19.08 -7.85
C SER A 39 4.68 19.03 -6.33
N GLU A 40 5.59 19.64 -5.60
CA GLU A 40 5.52 19.79 -4.13
C GLU A 40 4.24 20.50 -3.72
N GLU A 41 3.94 21.62 -4.37
CA GLU A 41 2.80 22.47 -4.04
C GLU A 41 1.48 21.72 -4.21
N LEU A 42 1.36 20.95 -5.30
CA LEU A 42 0.16 20.15 -5.59
C LEU A 42 -0.08 19.11 -4.49
N LEU A 43 0.99 18.37 -4.11
CA LEU A 43 0.88 17.33 -3.09
C LEU A 43 0.69 17.90 -1.68
N CYS A 44 1.37 18.99 -1.32
CA CYS A 44 1.18 19.62 -0.02
C CYS A 44 -0.26 20.15 0.14
N SER A 45 -0.85 20.75 -0.90
CA SER A 45 -2.25 21.16 -0.89
C SER A 45 -3.19 19.95 -0.76
N ALA A 46 -2.96 18.88 -1.53
CA ALA A 46 -3.79 17.68 -1.46
C ALA A 46 -3.71 16.98 -0.09
N VAL A 47 -2.55 16.97 0.56
CA VAL A 47 -2.37 16.40 1.92
C VAL A 47 -3.17 17.20 2.95
N GLU A 48 -3.15 18.55 2.86
CA GLU A 48 -3.91 19.42 3.74
C GLU A 48 -5.42 19.20 3.60
N ASP A 49 -5.93 19.20 2.38
CA ASP A 49 -7.34 18.92 2.07
C ASP A 49 -7.75 17.51 2.51
N ALA A 50 -6.89 16.49 2.27
CA ALA A 50 -7.16 15.11 2.67
C ALA A 50 -7.20 14.96 4.20
N SER A 51 -6.38 15.69 4.94
CA SER A 51 -6.46 15.74 6.41
C SER A 51 -7.82 16.29 6.88
N ALA A 52 -8.34 17.33 6.22
CA ALA A 52 -9.68 17.87 6.50
C ALA A 52 -10.79 16.85 6.16
N GLU A 53 -10.58 15.99 5.16
CA GLU A 53 -11.45 14.85 4.81
C GLU A 53 -11.20 13.60 5.68
N GLY A 54 -10.48 13.75 6.80
CA GLY A 54 -10.34 12.75 7.85
C GLY A 54 -9.29 11.67 7.59
N TYR A 55 -8.43 11.78 6.58
CA TYR A 55 -7.28 10.89 6.41
C TYR A 55 -6.24 11.15 7.51
N THR A 56 -5.70 10.06 8.07
CA THR A 56 -4.80 10.12 9.24
C THR A 56 -3.42 9.55 8.96
N VAL A 57 -3.22 8.95 7.80
CA VAL A 57 -1.95 8.34 7.39
C VAL A 57 -1.62 8.78 5.97
N VAL A 58 -0.39 9.27 5.76
CA VAL A 58 0.20 9.44 4.43
C VAL A 58 1.20 8.32 4.19
N SER A 59 1.01 7.55 3.11
CA SER A 59 1.92 6.49 2.68
C SER A 59 2.57 6.86 1.35
N MET A 60 3.85 7.22 1.36
CA MET A 60 4.59 7.52 0.14
C MET A 60 5.08 6.24 -0.53
N SER A 61 4.71 6.06 -1.79
CA SER A 61 5.04 4.90 -2.62
C SER A 61 5.39 5.36 -4.05
N GLY A 62 5.02 4.60 -5.08
CA GLY A 62 5.19 4.95 -6.49
C GLY A 62 6.30 4.18 -7.17
N GLY A 63 7.26 4.86 -7.81
CA GLY A 63 8.49 4.27 -8.28
C GLY A 63 9.43 3.98 -7.12
N GLU A 64 10.39 4.87 -6.90
CA GLU A 64 11.21 4.88 -5.68
C GLU A 64 11.08 6.26 -5.03
N PRO A 65 10.40 6.37 -3.87
CA PRO A 65 10.17 7.65 -3.22
C PRO A 65 11.44 8.41 -2.87
N LEU A 66 12.55 7.72 -2.60
CA LEU A 66 13.84 8.34 -2.31
C LEU A 66 14.49 9.03 -3.55
N LEU A 67 13.90 8.90 -4.73
CA LEU A 67 14.26 9.65 -5.94
C LEU A 67 13.37 10.88 -6.17
N TYR A 68 12.33 11.06 -5.39
CA TYR A 68 11.45 12.23 -5.44
C TYR A 68 12.01 13.31 -4.51
N ASP A 69 12.56 14.38 -5.09
CA ASP A 69 13.28 15.40 -4.32
C ASP A 69 12.42 16.10 -3.26
N PRO A 70 11.13 16.43 -3.51
CA PRO A 70 10.26 17.05 -2.51
C PRO A 70 9.73 16.10 -1.41
N LEU A 71 10.16 14.83 -1.37
CA LEU A 71 9.66 13.83 -0.42
C LEU A 71 9.56 14.37 1.01
N ARG A 72 10.62 15.04 1.51
CA ARG A 72 10.63 15.58 2.87
C ARG A 72 9.54 16.62 3.08
N ALA A 73 9.36 17.54 2.15
CA ALA A 73 8.39 18.62 2.27
C ALA A 73 6.95 18.08 2.39
N VAL A 74 6.61 17.05 1.59
CA VAL A 74 5.29 16.39 1.65
C VAL A 74 5.10 15.67 2.98
N LEU A 75 6.12 14.97 3.50
CA LEU A 75 6.05 14.29 4.79
C LEU A 75 5.94 15.30 5.96
N ASP A 76 6.71 16.40 5.92
CA ASP A 76 6.64 17.46 6.92
C ASP A 76 5.25 18.14 6.91
N LYS A 77 4.64 18.33 5.72
CA LYS A 77 3.26 18.84 5.60
C LYS A 77 2.26 17.86 6.23
N ALA A 78 2.41 16.55 6.00
CA ALA A 78 1.56 15.54 6.63
C ALA A 78 1.65 15.60 8.17
N HIS A 79 2.84 15.72 8.73
CA HIS A 79 3.05 15.90 10.17
C HIS A 79 2.41 17.21 10.70
N GLN A 80 2.55 18.31 9.96
CA GLN A 80 1.88 19.57 10.32
C GLN A 80 0.36 19.43 10.39
N CYS A 81 -0.22 18.55 9.57
CA CYS A 81 -1.63 18.19 9.58
C CYS A 81 -1.98 17.09 10.61
N GLY A 82 -1.03 16.66 11.45
CA GLY A 82 -1.25 15.62 12.47
C GLY A 82 -1.35 14.19 11.94
N MET A 83 -0.93 13.94 10.71
CA MET A 83 -0.96 12.63 10.08
C MET A 83 0.31 11.83 10.38
N VAL A 84 0.18 10.51 10.47
CA VAL A 84 1.30 9.56 10.53
C VAL A 84 1.86 9.35 9.13
N THR A 85 3.18 9.23 9.02
CA THR A 85 3.84 9.08 7.72
C THR A 85 4.54 7.73 7.56
N SER A 86 4.42 7.15 6.37
CA SER A 86 5.17 5.97 5.98
C SER A 86 5.78 6.11 4.59
N VAL A 87 6.92 5.44 4.37
CA VAL A 87 7.60 5.42 3.07
C VAL A 87 7.90 3.98 2.68
N ALA A 88 7.34 3.54 1.54
CA ALA A 88 7.64 2.24 0.96
C ALA A 88 8.80 2.38 -0.03
N THR A 89 9.91 1.68 0.22
CA THR A 89 11.15 1.80 -0.57
C THR A 89 11.73 0.43 -0.91
N ASN A 90 12.44 0.35 -2.04
CA ASN A 90 13.24 -0.84 -2.36
C ASN A 90 14.51 -0.97 -1.50
N GLY A 91 14.81 0.01 -0.66
CA GLY A 91 15.89 0.00 0.32
C GLY A 91 17.30 0.24 -0.23
N MET A 92 17.51 0.29 -1.53
CA MET A 92 18.84 0.38 -2.13
C MET A 92 19.49 1.77 -1.99
N LEU A 93 18.70 2.78 -1.65
CA LEU A 93 19.14 4.18 -1.56
C LEU A 93 19.17 4.72 -0.11
N LEU A 94 19.00 3.86 0.88
CA LEU A 94 18.96 4.23 2.31
C LEU A 94 20.38 4.45 2.89
N ASP A 95 21.09 5.44 2.36
CA ASP A 95 22.37 5.87 2.92
C ASP A 95 22.18 6.81 4.14
N GLU A 96 23.24 6.99 4.92
CA GLU A 96 23.24 7.84 6.11
C GLU A 96 22.78 9.27 5.81
N LYS A 97 23.22 9.84 4.70
CA LYS A 97 22.89 11.23 4.32
C LYS A 97 21.37 11.39 4.07
N ARG A 98 20.76 10.43 3.35
CA ARG A 98 19.33 10.47 3.09
C ARG A 98 18.52 10.23 4.35
N LEU A 99 18.91 9.27 5.17
CA LEU A 99 18.24 8.99 6.44
C LEU A 99 18.29 10.19 7.39
N ASN A 100 19.47 10.83 7.54
CA ASN A 100 19.59 12.04 8.35
C ASN A 100 18.72 13.18 7.81
N ARG A 101 18.60 13.32 6.49
CA ARG A 101 17.73 14.32 5.87
C ARG A 101 16.24 14.06 6.15
N LEU A 102 15.83 12.81 6.30
CA LEU A 102 14.42 12.40 6.48
C LEU A 102 14.07 12.13 7.96
N GLN A 103 15.05 12.21 8.85
CA GLN A 103 14.83 11.98 10.27
C GLN A 103 13.82 12.97 10.84
N GLY A 104 12.85 12.47 11.60
CA GLY A 104 11.76 13.27 12.15
C GLY A 104 10.59 13.53 11.21
N SER A 105 10.73 13.14 9.91
CA SER A 105 9.65 13.26 8.92
C SER A 105 9.02 11.90 8.57
N ILE A 106 9.61 10.78 9.01
CA ILE A 106 9.12 9.42 8.74
C ILE A 106 8.85 8.71 10.05
N ASP A 107 7.62 8.20 10.22
CA ASP A 107 7.23 7.37 11.36
C ASP A 107 7.48 5.87 11.11
N LEU A 108 7.42 5.43 9.84
CA LEU A 108 7.67 4.04 9.45
C LEU A 108 8.33 3.94 8.08
N LEU A 109 9.46 3.24 7.99
CA LEU A 109 10.03 2.77 6.74
C LEU A 109 9.50 1.36 6.44
N ALA A 110 8.93 1.16 5.26
CA ALA A 110 8.50 -0.14 4.75
C ALA A 110 9.46 -0.57 3.63
N ILE A 111 10.40 -1.47 3.94
CA ILE A 111 11.48 -1.88 3.04
C ILE A 111 11.09 -3.17 2.33
N SER A 112 11.24 -3.22 1.02
CA SER A 112 10.86 -4.39 0.25
C SER A 112 11.85 -5.54 0.40
N VAL A 113 11.33 -6.77 0.63
CA VAL A 113 12.09 -8.03 0.59
C VAL A 113 11.20 -9.14 0.03
N ASP A 114 11.62 -9.83 -1.04
CA ASP A 114 10.76 -10.81 -1.74
C ASP A 114 11.24 -12.26 -1.61
N GLY A 115 12.08 -12.54 -0.62
CA GLY A 115 12.61 -13.89 -0.35
C GLY A 115 14.09 -13.88 -0.02
N ILE A 116 14.71 -15.07 -0.08
CA ILE A 116 16.16 -15.21 0.04
C ILE A 116 16.88 -14.38 -1.03
N PRO A 117 18.19 -14.08 -0.88
CA PRO A 117 18.90 -13.16 -1.78
C PRO A 117 18.68 -13.42 -3.27
N THR A 118 18.73 -14.67 -3.70
CA THR A 118 18.58 -15.04 -5.11
C THR A 118 17.15 -14.85 -5.62
N ALA A 119 16.13 -15.11 -4.79
CA ALA A 119 14.73 -14.91 -5.13
C ALA A 119 14.40 -13.42 -5.18
N HIS A 120 14.87 -12.66 -4.20
CA HIS A 120 14.73 -11.20 -4.19
C HIS A 120 15.35 -10.57 -5.44
N ASP A 121 16.62 -10.90 -5.76
CA ASP A 121 17.31 -10.36 -6.92
C ASP A 121 16.58 -10.68 -8.23
N LYS A 122 16.04 -11.89 -8.36
CA LYS A 122 15.21 -12.30 -9.51
C LYS A 122 13.94 -11.45 -9.59
N MET A 123 13.20 -11.31 -8.50
CA MET A 123 11.95 -10.54 -8.46
C MET A 123 12.19 -9.05 -8.76
N ARG A 124 13.28 -8.49 -8.23
CA ARG A 124 13.70 -7.10 -8.46
C ARG A 124 14.37 -6.88 -9.82
N ASN A 125 14.63 -7.96 -10.57
CA ASN A 125 15.31 -7.94 -11.86
C ASN A 125 16.67 -7.21 -11.79
N ASN A 126 17.42 -7.47 -10.71
CA ASN A 126 18.73 -6.87 -10.44
C ASN A 126 19.56 -7.79 -9.53
N PRO A 127 20.72 -8.33 -10.02
CA PRO A 127 21.51 -9.31 -9.29
C PRO A 127 22.23 -8.76 -8.05
N ALA A 128 22.13 -7.49 -7.78
CA ALA A 128 22.71 -6.84 -6.61
C ALA A 128 21.64 -6.19 -5.69
N ALA A 129 20.35 -6.38 -5.96
CA ALA A 129 19.28 -5.70 -5.23
C ALA A 129 19.32 -6.04 -3.74
N PHE A 130 19.35 -7.34 -3.40
CA PHE A 130 19.40 -7.78 -2.01
C PHE A 130 20.65 -7.28 -1.29
N LYS A 131 21.82 -7.49 -1.89
CA LYS A 131 23.09 -7.09 -1.27
C LYS A 131 23.15 -5.58 -1.02
N THR A 132 22.67 -4.78 -1.99
CA THR A 132 22.67 -3.31 -1.85
C THR A 132 21.72 -2.87 -0.75
N MET A 133 20.49 -3.39 -0.72
CA MET A 133 19.51 -3.12 0.34
C MET A 133 20.05 -3.56 1.71
N ALA A 134 20.58 -4.77 1.84
CA ALA A 134 21.10 -5.30 3.10
C ALA A 134 22.27 -4.47 3.64
N ASN A 135 23.14 -3.94 2.77
CA ASN A 135 24.22 -3.05 3.15
C ASN A 135 23.73 -1.69 3.71
N CYS A 136 22.49 -1.29 3.38
CA CYS A 136 21.90 -0.06 3.93
C CYS A 136 21.26 -0.26 5.32
N LEU A 137 20.91 -1.47 5.72
CA LEU A 137 20.19 -1.75 6.98
C LEU A 137 20.96 -1.28 8.25
N PRO A 138 22.29 -1.34 8.33
CA PRO A 138 23.02 -0.73 9.47
C PRO A 138 22.70 0.76 9.64
N TYR A 139 22.63 1.53 8.56
CA TYR A 139 22.27 2.96 8.61
C TYR A 139 20.81 3.17 9.05
N VAL A 140 19.89 2.30 8.59
CA VAL A 140 18.49 2.34 9.02
C VAL A 140 18.39 2.13 10.53
N ARG A 141 19.08 1.13 11.08
CA ARG A 141 19.10 0.90 12.53
C ARG A 141 19.71 2.07 13.32
N GLN A 142 20.80 2.67 12.80
CA GLN A 142 21.45 3.81 13.42
C GLN A 142 20.59 5.08 13.40
N SER A 143 19.74 5.26 12.37
CA SER A 143 18.85 6.42 12.28
C SER A 143 17.76 6.44 13.36
N GLY A 144 17.46 5.29 13.97
CA GLY A 144 16.37 5.15 14.93
C GLY A 144 14.96 5.23 14.32
N ILE A 145 14.83 5.37 13.00
CA ILE A 145 13.52 5.36 12.32
C ILE A 145 12.94 3.94 12.41
N PRO A 146 11.72 3.77 12.94
CA PRO A 146 11.04 2.48 12.94
C PRO A 146 10.92 1.93 11.51
N PHE A 147 11.14 0.61 11.34
CA PHE A 147 11.03 0.01 10.02
C PHE A 147 10.41 -1.38 10.07
N GLY A 148 9.86 -1.78 8.94
CA GLY A 148 9.35 -3.11 8.65
C GLY A 148 9.72 -3.55 7.25
N PHE A 149 9.41 -4.80 6.94
CA PHE A 149 9.56 -5.33 5.58
C PHE A 149 8.21 -5.59 4.93
N ILE A 150 8.18 -5.43 3.60
CA ILE A 150 7.06 -5.82 2.75
C ILE A 150 7.52 -6.99 1.87
N PHE A 151 6.75 -8.06 1.88
CA PHE A 151 6.98 -9.29 1.13
C PHE A 151 5.84 -9.51 0.14
N THR A 152 6.16 -9.57 -1.16
CA THR A 152 5.17 -9.93 -2.18
C THR A 152 5.09 -11.44 -2.30
N LEU A 153 3.98 -12.01 -1.83
CA LEU A 153 3.71 -13.45 -1.86
C LEU A 153 3.33 -13.92 -3.26
N THR A 154 3.98 -14.97 -3.73
CA THR A 154 3.67 -15.68 -4.98
C THR A 154 3.60 -17.19 -4.71
N GLN A 155 3.05 -17.99 -5.66
CA GLN A 155 3.11 -19.45 -5.61
C GLN A 155 4.54 -19.99 -5.45
N HIS A 156 5.55 -19.22 -5.88
CA HIS A 156 6.93 -19.70 -5.96
C HIS A 156 7.78 -19.39 -4.73
N ASN A 157 7.38 -18.39 -3.90
CA ASN A 157 8.19 -17.95 -2.77
C ASN A 157 7.55 -18.14 -1.39
N LEU A 158 6.37 -18.74 -1.29
CA LEU A 158 5.70 -19.01 -0.02
C LEU A 158 6.61 -19.72 0.99
N ARG A 159 7.37 -20.72 0.53
CA ARG A 159 8.31 -21.48 1.35
C ARG A 159 9.45 -20.67 1.95
N GLU A 160 9.67 -19.46 1.46
CA GLU A 160 10.74 -18.57 1.93
C GLU A 160 10.26 -17.67 3.07
N LEU A 161 8.96 -17.63 3.34
CA LEU A 161 8.38 -16.77 4.37
C LEU A 161 9.01 -16.96 5.76
N PRO A 162 9.33 -18.18 6.25
CA PRO A 162 10.03 -18.35 7.52
C PRO A 162 11.41 -17.68 7.54
N TRP A 163 12.17 -17.82 6.43
CA TRP A 163 13.48 -17.16 6.30
C TRP A 163 13.34 -15.62 6.30
N VAL A 164 12.35 -15.09 5.58
CA VAL A 164 12.11 -13.63 5.54
C VAL A 164 11.74 -13.10 6.93
N ALA A 165 10.91 -13.83 7.66
CA ALA A 165 10.52 -13.45 9.01
C ALA A 165 11.69 -13.48 10.00
N GLU A 166 12.55 -14.50 9.92
CA GLU A 166 13.78 -14.59 10.71
C GLU A 166 14.76 -13.45 10.34
N PHE A 167 14.94 -13.20 9.04
CA PHE A 167 15.75 -12.08 8.56
C PHE A 167 15.22 -10.74 9.11
N ALA A 168 13.92 -10.51 9.02
CA ALA A 168 13.27 -9.29 9.53
C ALA A 168 13.56 -9.10 11.03
N LEU A 169 13.34 -10.14 11.83
CA LEU A 169 13.61 -10.11 13.26
C LEU A 169 15.09 -9.82 13.57
N ASN A 170 16.01 -10.50 12.87
CA ASN A 170 17.45 -10.34 13.07
C ASN A 170 17.96 -8.94 12.66
N GLN A 171 17.25 -8.27 11.73
CA GLN A 171 17.54 -6.89 11.38
C GLN A 171 16.92 -5.87 12.34
N GLY A 172 16.04 -6.30 13.25
CA GLY A 172 15.35 -5.40 14.19
C GLY A 172 14.11 -4.74 13.60
N ALA A 173 13.55 -5.30 12.54
CA ALA A 173 12.27 -4.85 12.00
C ALA A 173 11.12 -5.10 12.99
N GLN A 174 10.12 -4.23 13.00
CA GLN A 174 8.96 -4.32 13.87
C GLN A 174 7.75 -4.94 13.18
N LEU A 175 7.73 -4.95 11.85
CA LEU A 175 6.62 -5.43 11.01
C LEU A 175 7.16 -6.24 9.83
N LEU A 176 6.50 -7.34 9.53
CA LEU A 176 6.54 -8.00 8.23
C LEU A 176 5.13 -8.00 7.65
N GLN A 177 4.95 -7.25 6.56
CA GLN A 177 3.69 -7.18 5.83
C GLN A 177 3.78 -8.09 4.59
N ILE A 178 2.78 -8.93 4.41
CA ILE A 178 2.71 -9.93 3.35
C ILE A 178 1.58 -9.53 2.42
N HIS A 179 1.92 -9.13 1.20
CA HIS A 179 0.98 -8.82 0.13
C HIS A 179 0.92 -9.98 -0.88
N PRO A 180 -0.23 -10.61 -1.10
CA PRO A 180 -0.40 -11.50 -2.25
C PRO A 180 -0.17 -10.74 -3.56
N LEU A 181 0.50 -11.38 -4.52
CA LEU A 181 0.73 -10.81 -5.83
C LEU A 181 -0.60 -10.57 -6.56
N ASP A 182 -0.80 -9.35 -7.03
CA ASP A 182 -1.80 -9.03 -8.05
C ASP A 182 -1.13 -8.98 -9.42
N GLU A 183 -1.69 -9.69 -10.40
CA GLU A 183 -1.14 -9.77 -11.77
C GLU A 183 -1.56 -8.56 -12.60
N VAL A 184 -1.19 -7.37 -12.12
CA VAL A 184 -1.41 -6.08 -12.78
C VAL A 184 -0.08 -5.43 -13.17
N GLY A 185 -0.13 -4.49 -14.09
CA GLY A 185 1.08 -3.83 -14.58
C GLY A 185 2.06 -4.81 -15.20
N ARG A 186 3.34 -4.79 -14.79
CA ARG A 186 4.37 -5.69 -15.34
C ARG A 186 4.19 -7.14 -14.90
N ALA A 187 3.54 -7.37 -13.77
CA ALA A 187 3.27 -8.72 -13.31
C ALA A 187 2.38 -9.51 -14.28
N SER A 188 1.42 -8.85 -14.95
CA SER A 188 0.55 -9.51 -15.93
C SER A 188 1.32 -10.10 -17.12
N GLU A 189 2.47 -9.53 -17.47
CA GLU A 189 3.33 -10.01 -18.56
C GLU A 189 4.41 -10.98 -18.07
N CYS A 190 5.06 -10.65 -16.94
CA CYS A 190 6.26 -11.35 -16.48
C CYS A 190 5.98 -12.47 -15.48
N LEU A 191 4.85 -12.44 -14.78
CA LEU A 191 4.48 -13.32 -13.67
C LEU A 191 3.07 -13.89 -13.83
N ASN A 192 2.56 -13.95 -15.06
CA ASN A 192 1.24 -14.51 -15.34
C ASN A 192 1.11 -15.94 -14.78
N GLY A 193 0.04 -16.20 -14.00
CA GLY A 193 -0.20 -17.46 -13.31
C GLY A 193 0.68 -17.68 -12.08
N SER A 194 1.30 -16.62 -11.53
CA SER A 194 2.13 -16.70 -10.32
C SER A 194 1.44 -16.17 -9.06
N SER A 195 0.24 -15.64 -9.16
CA SER A 195 -0.57 -15.25 -7.98
C SER A 195 -0.85 -16.46 -7.09
N PRO A 196 -0.79 -16.30 -5.77
CA PRO A 196 -1.09 -17.40 -4.86
C PRO A 196 -2.54 -17.88 -5.03
N ASP A 197 -2.73 -19.19 -5.12
CA ASP A 197 -4.05 -19.80 -5.18
C ASP A 197 -4.71 -19.93 -3.79
N THR A 198 -5.84 -20.62 -3.73
CA THR A 198 -6.60 -20.81 -2.46
C THR A 198 -5.79 -21.58 -1.42
N ASP A 199 -5.03 -22.59 -1.84
CA ASP A 199 -4.23 -23.43 -0.93
C ASP A 199 -2.97 -22.69 -0.48
N ASP A 200 -2.35 -21.92 -1.38
CA ASP A 200 -1.23 -21.03 -1.06
C ASP A 200 -1.65 -19.96 -0.04
N ASN A 201 -2.81 -19.33 -0.24
CA ASN A 201 -3.35 -18.34 0.68
C ASN A 201 -3.67 -18.93 2.07
N ALA A 202 -4.21 -20.14 2.12
CA ALA A 202 -4.48 -20.84 3.38
C ALA A 202 -3.15 -21.21 4.09
N SER A 203 -2.17 -21.67 3.33
CA SER A 203 -0.82 -22.00 3.84
C SER A 203 -0.10 -20.74 4.34
N ALA A 204 -0.22 -19.62 3.63
CA ALA A 204 0.34 -18.33 4.04
C ALA A 204 -0.29 -17.81 5.34
N LEU A 205 -1.62 -17.94 5.49
CA LEU A 205 -2.30 -17.57 6.75
C LEU A 205 -1.82 -18.43 7.92
N LEU A 206 -1.69 -19.74 7.72
CA LEU A 206 -1.20 -20.65 8.76
C LEU A 206 0.24 -20.30 9.15
N ALA A 207 1.12 -20.12 8.16
CA ALA A 207 2.50 -19.72 8.39
C ALA A 207 2.61 -18.36 9.10
N ALA A 208 1.87 -17.34 8.63
CA ALA A 208 1.84 -16.02 9.27
C ALA A 208 1.38 -16.10 10.72
N THR A 209 0.32 -16.87 11.01
CA THR A 209 -0.20 -17.06 12.37
C THR A 209 0.81 -17.77 13.29
N GLN A 210 1.48 -18.81 12.79
CA GLN A 210 2.50 -19.54 13.55
C GLN A 210 3.73 -18.66 13.81
N LEU A 211 4.18 -17.89 12.83
CA LEU A 211 5.32 -16.97 12.98
C LEU A 211 5.01 -15.83 13.96
N ASP A 212 3.81 -15.24 13.88
CA ASP A 212 3.39 -14.18 14.82
C ASP A 212 3.36 -14.72 16.26
N ALA A 213 2.79 -15.90 16.48
CA ALA A 213 2.79 -16.57 17.77
C ALA A 213 4.20 -16.94 18.26
N HIS A 214 5.08 -17.40 17.35
CA HIS A 214 6.46 -17.76 17.67
C HIS A 214 7.29 -16.54 18.12
N TYR A 215 7.14 -15.42 17.42
CA TYR A 215 7.91 -14.22 17.73
C TYR A 215 7.33 -13.39 18.89
N LYS A 216 6.11 -13.69 19.37
CA LYS A 216 5.51 -13.13 20.61
C LYS A 216 5.62 -11.60 20.70
N GLY A 217 5.20 -10.90 19.67
CA GLY A 217 5.20 -9.43 19.62
C GLY A 217 6.57 -8.77 19.38
N ARG A 218 7.65 -9.54 19.20
CA ARG A 218 8.96 -9.00 18.76
C ARG A 218 8.96 -8.60 17.30
N LEU A 219 8.16 -9.28 16.48
CA LEU A 219 7.90 -8.97 15.08
C LEU A 219 6.41 -9.15 14.85
N LYS A 220 5.70 -8.11 14.42
CA LYS A 220 4.31 -8.23 14.00
C LYS A 220 4.26 -8.79 12.57
N ILE A 221 3.44 -9.81 12.35
CA ILE A 221 3.19 -10.36 11.02
C ILE A 221 1.79 -9.93 10.57
N GLN A 222 1.68 -9.38 9.38
CA GLN A 222 0.42 -8.97 8.78
C GLN A 222 0.28 -9.59 7.39
N LEU A 223 -0.82 -10.30 7.16
CA LEU A 223 -1.18 -10.82 5.83
C LEU A 223 -2.38 -10.03 5.30
N ASP A 224 -2.25 -9.46 4.11
CA ASP A 224 -3.27 -8.61 3.50
C ASP A 224 -4.32 -9.43 2.76
N LEU A 225 -4.95 -10.32 3.51
CA LEU A 225 -6.11 -11.08 3.11
C LEU A 225 -7.22 -10.92 4.13
N VAL A 226 -8.45 -10.97 3.66
CA VAL A 226 -9.67 -10.90 4.46
C VAL A 226 -10.32 -12.27 4.52
N SER A 227 -10.69 -12.72 5.72
CA SER A 227 -11.51 -13.93 5.82
C SER A 227 -12.96 -13.60 5.45
N ARG A 228 -13.59 -14.51 4.69
CA ARG A 228 -15.02 -14.40 4.34
C ARG A 228 -15.88 -14.20 5.59
N ASN A 229 -15.60 -14.91 6.69
CA ASN A 229 -16.39 -14.79 7.92
C ASN A 229 -16.28 -13.39 8.53
N MET A 230 -15.06 -12.81 8.61
CA MET A 230 -14.89 -11.44 9.10
C MET A 230 -15.64 -10.41 8.25
N LEU A 231 -15.65 -10.61 6.92
CA LEU A 231 -16.40 -9.73 6.02
C LEU A 231 -17.92 -9.85 6.21
N MET A 232 -18.42 -11.06 6.56
CA MET A 232 -19.82 -11.27 6.88
C MET A 232 -20.21 -10.71 8.26
N GLU A 233 -19.36 -10.83 9.24
CA GLU A 233 -19.61 -10.39 10.61
C GLU A 233 -19.53 -8.87 10.78
N ASP A 234 -18.58 -8.23 10.11
CA ASP A 234 -18.36 -6.77 10.20
C ASP A 234 -18.00 -6.15 8.84
N PRO A 235 -18.96 -6.05 7.90
CA PRO A 235 -18.72 -5.46 6.59
C PRO A 235 -18.31 -3.98 6.66
N LYS A 236 -18.74 -3.24 7.69
CA LYS A 236 -18.42 -1.82 7.88
C LYS A 236 -16.92 -1.56 8.05
N ARG A 237 -16.17 -2.57 8.44
CA ARG A 237 -14.72 -2.48 8.54
C ARG A 237 -14.04 -2.34 7.17
N TYR A 238 -14.69 -2.76 6.11
CA TYR A 238 -14.10 -2.81 4.75
C TYR A 238 -14.68 -1.77 3.80
N PHE A 239 -15.96 -1.45 3.94
CA PHE A 239 -16.60 -0.42 3.14
C PHE A 239 -17.77 0.23 3.90
N ALA A 240 -18.14 1.44 3.46
CA ALA A 240 -19.30 2.14 4.01
C ALA A 240 -20.59 1.45 3.54
N HIS A 241 -21.42 1.02 4.49
CA HIS A 241 -22.67 0.33 4.18
C HIS A 241 -23.83 1.33 4.06
N GLN A 242 -24.57 1.29 2.95
CA GLN A 242 -25.64 2.25 2.60
C GLN A 242 -26.91 2.11 3.44
N GLN A 243 -26.89 2.12 4.77
CA GLN A 243 -28.11 2.00 5.57
C GLN A 243 -28.72 3.30 6.12
N ASN A 244 -28.08 4.46 5.93
CA ASN A 244 -28.59 5.74 6.43
C ASN A 244 -28.50 6.85 5.38
N ASP A 245 -29.59 7.58 5.18
CA ASP A 245 -29.68 8.78 4.32
C ASP A 245 -28.93 10.02 4.89
N SER A 246 -28.22 9.90 6.02
CA SER A 246 -27.54 10.99 6.72
C SER A 246 -26.05 11.12 6.41
N TRP A 247 -25.61 10.75 5.22
CA TRP A 247 -24.18 10.70 4.83
C TRP A 247 -23.62 12.00 4.27
N GLU A 248 -24.43 13.08 4.20
CA GLU A 248 -24.01 14.34 3.55
C GLU A 248 -22.80 14.98 4.23
N ASP A 249 -22.62 14.77 5.55
CA ASP A 249 -21.54 15.33 6.35
C ASP A 249 -20.37 14.35 6.62
N GLU A 250 -20.42 13.11 6.09
CA GLU A 250 -19.35 12.13 6.35
C GLU A 250 -18.07 12.50 5.59
N PRO A 251 -16.91 12.46 6.27
CA PRO A 251 -15.62 12.71 5.59
C PRO A 251 -15.32 11.61 4.57
N LEU A 252 -14.63 11.97 3.49
CA LEU A 252 -14.31 11.03 2.39
C LEU A 252 -13.57 9.78 2.90
N SER A 253 -12.75 9.91 3.93
CA SER A 253 -11.99 8.80 4.52
C SER A 253 -12.87 7.71 5.14
N GLU A 254 -14.11 7.99 5.52
CA GLU A 254 -15.08 7.00 5.99
C GLU A 254 -15.72 6.24 4.82
N LEU A 255 -15.79 6.87 3.67
CA LEU A 255 -16.39 6.30 2.46
C LEU A 255 -15.36 5.48 1.69
N VAL A 256 -14.12 6.00 1.56
CA VAL A 256 -13.04 5.42 0.75
C VAL A 256 -11.74 5.39 1.54
N SER A 257 -11.20 4.21 1.81
CA SER A 257 -9.85 4.03 2.35
C SER A 257 -9.31 2.63 1.99
N PRO A 258 -8.08 2.52 1.48
CA PRO A 258 -7.17 3.63 1.15
C PRO A 258 -7.66 4.47 -0.04
N LEU A 259 -7.13 5.69 -0.14
CA LEU A 259 -7.25 6.57 -1.30
C LEU A 259 -5.87 6.73 -1.93
N ILE A 260 -5.79 6.73 -3.25
CA ILE A 260 -4.53 6.74 -3.97
C ILE A 260 -4.43 8.00 -4.84
N ILE A 261 -3.35 8.77 -4.68
CA ILE A 261 -2.94 9.79 -5.65
C ILE A 261 -1.90 9.17 -6.58
N GLU A 262 -2.20 9.10 -7.86
CA GLU A 262 -1.30 8.56 -8.88
C GLU A 262 -0.42 9.67 -9.49
N GLN A 263 0.69 9.29 -10.13
CA GLN A 263 1.69 10.21 -10.68
C GLN A 263 1.18 11.12 -11.81
N ASP A 264 0.02 10.83 -12.37
CA ASP A 264 -0.68 11.66 -13.36
C ASP A 264 -1.69 12.63 -12.73
N GLY A 265 -1.69 12.74 -11.40
CA GLY A 265 -2.60 13.58 -10.63
C GLY A 265 -3.98 13.00 -10.40
N ALA A 266 -4.28 11.84 -10.93
CA ALA A 266 -5.54 11.17 -10.69
C ALA A 266 -5.65 10.68 -9.24
N VAL A 267 -6.84 10.84 -8.65
CA VAL A 267 -7.17 10.39 -7.31
C VAL A 267 -8.19 9.25 -7.44
N VAL A 268 -7.79 8.04 -7.04
CA VAL A 268 -8.58 6.83 -7.23
C VAL A 268 -8.80 6.08 -5.92
N PRO A 269 -9.92 5.32 -5.78
CA PRO A 269 -10.17 4.54 -4.59
C PRO A 269 -9.34 3.26 -4.53
N LEU A 270 -9.10 2.76 -3.34
CA LEU A 270 -8.65 1.44 -2.93
C LEU A 270 -7.25 1.01 -3.37
N GLN A 271 -6.89 1.12 -4.64
CA GLN A 271 -5.57 0.71 -5.13
C GLN A 271 -5.16 1.45 -6.40
N TYR A 272 -3.86 1.45 -6.68
CA TYR A 272 -3.29 2.02 -7.91
C TYR A 272 -3.89 1.34 -9.16
N GLY A 273 -4.25 2.14 -10.16
CA GLY A 273 -4.84 1.64 -11.40
C GLY A 273 -6.33 1.29 -11.30
N PHE A 274 -7.02 1.71 -10.23
CA PHE A 274 -8.47 1.54 -10.12
C PHE A 274 -9.20 2.24 -11.27
N SER A 275 -10.36 1.71 -11.70
CA SER A 275 -11.13 2.27 -12.81
C SER A 275 -11.39 3.77 -12.64
N ARG A 276 -11.15 4.54 -13.70
CA ARG A 276 -11.36 6.01 -13.72
C ARG A 276 -12.83 6.39 -13.59
N ASP A 277 -13.75 5.49 -13.86
CA ASP A 277 -15.20 5.73 -13.68
C ASP A 277 -15.54 6.06 -12.23
N TYR A 278 -14.77 5.48 -11.30
CA TYR A 278 -14.91 5.69 -9.87
C TYR A 278 -13.90 6.70 -9.29
N ALA A 279 -13.03 7.28 -10.13
CA ALA A 279 -12.04 8.25 -9.66
C ALA A 279 -12.70 9.44 -8.96
N ILE A 280 -12.03 9.93 -7.90
CA ILE A 280 -12.42 11.16 -7.23
C ILE A 280 -12.30 12.34 -8.20
N GLY A 281 -11.23 12.36 -8.99
CA GLY A 281 -10.96 13.33 -10.04
C GLY A 281 -9.48 13.43 -10.32
N SER A 282 -9.06 14.54 -10.92
CA SER A 282 -7.65 14.86 -11.16
C SER A 282 -7.27 16.12 -10.41
N LEU A 283 -6.15 16.10 -9.67
CA LEU A 283 -5.62 17.26 -8.96
C LEU A 283 -5.20 18.42 -9.89
N TYR A 284 -5.08 18.14 -11.19
CA TYR A 284 -4.83 19.19 -12.19
C TYR A 284 -6.11 19.93 -12.60
N ASP A 285 -7.29 19.34 -12.36
CA ASP A 285 -8.58 19.93 -12.75
C ASP A 285 -9.16 20.81 -11.63
N ALA A 286 -9.00 20.38 -10.37
CA ALA A 286 -9.51 21.14 -9.22
C ALA A 286 -8.76 20.74 -7.92
N PRO A 287 -8.84 21.57 -6.84
CA PRO A 287 -8.37 21.21 -5.51
C PRO A 287 -9.03 19.93 -4.99
N PHE A 288 -8.29 19.18 -4.16
CA PHE A 288 -8.77 17.90 -3.62
C PHE A 288 -10.13 18.06 -2.88
N SER A 289 -10.30 19.11 -2.10
CA SER A 289 -11.56 19.40 -1.38
C SER A 289 -12.76 19.53 -2.31
N THR A 290 -12.60 20.21 -3.45
CA THR A 290 -13.64 20.33 -4.48
C THR A 290 -13.96 18.97 -5.11
N LEU A 291 -12.92 18.22 -5.51
CA LEU A 291 -13.08 16.88 -6.09
C LEU A 291 -13.79 15.92 -5.13
N ALA A 292 -13.44 15.99 -3.83
CA ALA A 292 -14.07 15.17 -2.79
C ALA A 292 -15.57 15.48 -2.65
N ALA A 293 -15.94 16.76 -2.64
CA ALA A 293 -17.35 17.18 -2.57
C ALA A 293 -18.15 16.70 -3.80
N GLU A 294 -17.65 16.96 -5.01
CA GLU A 294 -18.28 16.53 -6.25
C GLU A 294 -18.43 15.00 -6.34
N TRP A 295 -17.42 14.26 -5.89
CA TRP A 295 -17.49 12.81 -5.87
C TRP A 295 -18.53 12.29 -4.88
N LYS A 296 -18.61 12.88 -3.69
CA LYS A 296 -19.62 12.53 -2.68
C LYS A 296 -21.04 12.71 -3.24
N ASP A 297 -21.27 13.77 -4.02
CA ASP A 297 -22.57 14.03 -4.63
C ASP A 297 -22.90 13.09 -5.80
N ASN A 298 -21.93 12.80 -6.67
CA ASN A 298 -22.18 12.19 -7.97
C ASN A 298 -21.81 10.71 -8.05
N LYS A 299 -20.76 10.25 -7.35
CA LYS A 299 -20.19 8.89 -7.52
C LYS A 299 -20.26 7.99 -6.28
N ARG A 300 -20.51 8.55 -5.10
CA ARG A 300 -20.58 7.80 -3.84
C ARG A 300 -21.50 6.59 -3.94
N ARG A 301 -22.70 6.76 -4.51
CA ARG A 301 -23.70 5.69 -4.61
C ARG A 301 -23.21 4.56 -5.51
N SER A 302 -22.73 4.88 -6.70
CA SER A 302 -22.20 3.88 -7.64
C SER A 302 -21.00 3.11 -7.07
N PHE A 303 -20.11 3.80 -6.36
CA PHE A 303 -19.00 3.16 -5.66
C PHE A 303 -19.47 2.26 -4.50
N GLY A 304 -20.49 2.69 -3.74
CA GLY A 304 -21.10 1.87 -2.71
C GLY A 304 -21.74 0.60 -3.28
N ASP A 305 -22.44 0.70 -4.41
CA ASP A 305 -23.03 -0.45 -5.13
C ASP A 305 -21.95 -1.41 -5.63
N LEU A 306 -20.81 -0.89 -6.14
CA LEU A 306 -19.66 -1.70 -6.51
C LEU A 306 -19.10 -2.48 -5.30
N CYS A 307 -18.91 -1.82 -4.17
CA CYS A 307 -18.45 -2.47 -2.93
C CYS A 307 -19.44 -3.54 -2.44
N GLN A 308 -20.74 -3.31 -2.56
CA GLN A 308 -21.76 -4.30 -2.22
C GLN A 308 -21.71 -5.51 -3.16
N ARG A 309 -21.45 -5.30 -4.45
CA ARG A 309 -21.22 -6.41 -5.41
C ARG A 309 -20.01 -7.24 -5.01
N GLY A 310 -18.88 -6.59 -4.68
CA GLY A 310 -17.68 -7.27 -4.19
C GLY A 310 -17.94 -8.07 -2.92
N HIS A 311 -18.66 -7.48 -1.96
CA HIS A 311 -19.09 -8.16 -0.74
C HIS A 311 -19.94 -9.41 -1.04
N LYS A 312 -20.94 -9.27 -1.93
CA LYS A 312 -21.81 -10.39 -2.33
C LYS A 312 -21.01 -11.49 -3.02
N GLU A 313 -20.10 -11.15 -3.91
CA GLU A 313 -19.24 -12.11 -4.60
C GLU A 313 -18.41 -12.93 -3.62
N ILE A 314 -17.69 -12.25 -2.72
CA ILE A 314 -16.86 -12.90 -1.70
C ILE A 314 -17.72 -13.78 -0.77
N THR A 315 -18.84 -13.26 -0.26
CA THR A 315 -19.65 -13.97 0.72
C THR A 315 -20.40 -15.16 0.12
N SER A 316 -20.66 -15.14 -1.20
CA SER A 316 -21.27 -16.26 -1.93
C SER A 316 -20.25 -17.32 -2.39
N SER A 317 -18.95 -17.01 -2.32
CA SER A 317 -17.88 -17.90 -2.74
C SER A 317 -17.63 -19.00 -1.68
N ASN A 318 -17.08 -20.13 -2.13
CA ASN A 318 -16.62 -21.20 -1.23
C ASN A 318 -15.18 -20.94 -0.69
N THR A 319 -14.48 -19.96 -1.25
CA THR A 319 -13.15 -19.56 -0.83
C THR A 319 -13.21 -18.88 0.53
N ARG A 320 -12.23 -19.14 1.39
CA ARG A 320 -12.22 -18.62 2.78
C ARG A 320 -11.49 -17.30 2.92
N LEU A 321 -10.50 -17.05 2.07
CA LEU A 321 -9.61 -15.89 2.12
C LEU A 321 -9.64 -15.15 0.79
N HIS A 322 -9.73 -13.84 0.85
CA HIS A 322 -9.86 -12.98 -0.32
C HIS A 322 -8.98 -11.74 -0.20
N ASN A 323 -8.48 -11.25 -1.31
CA ASN A 323 -7.98 -9.89 -1.42
C ASN A 323 -9.16 -8.96 -1.75
N TRP A 324 -9.68 -8.26 -0.74
CA TRP A 324 -10.81 -7.34 -0.87
C TRP A 324 -10.60 -6.30 -1.97
N TYR A 325 -9.43 -5.65 -1.94
CA TYR A 325 -9.13 -4.56 -2.86
C TYR A 325 -9.04 -5.04 -4.31
N SER A 326 -8.38 -6.16 -4.53
CA SER A 326 -8.27 -6.79 -5.85
C SER A 326 -9.64 -7.21 -6.40
N THR A 327 -10.50 -7.81 -5.56
CA THR A 327 -11.86 -8.22 -5.97
C THR A 327 -12.68 -7.01 -6.41
N VAL A 328 -12.72 -5.93 -5.62
CA VAL A 328 -13.50 -4.74 -5.97
C VAL A 328 -12.91 -4.03 -7.20
N SER A 329 -11.59 -3.98 -7.34
CA SER A 329 -10.94 -3.39 -8.50
C SER A 329 -11.24 -4.16 -9.80
N GLN A 330 -11.20 -5.49 -9.76
CA GLN A 330 -11.55 -6.31 -10.92
C GLN A 330 -13.00 -6.08 -11.37
N LEU A 331 -13.93 -6.01 -10.42
CA LEU A 331 -15.34 -5.69 -10.71
C LEU A 331 -15.53 -4.30 -11.30
N SER A 332 -14.67 -3.35 -10.98
CA SER A 332 -14.74 -1.98 -11.52
C SER A 332 -14.37 -1.89 -13.00
N CYS A 333 -13.73 -2.91 -13.56
CA CYS A 333 -13.27 -2.96 -14.95
C CYS A 333 -14.23 -3.75 -15.88
N VAL A 334 -15.32 -4.33 -15.35
CA VAL A 334 -16.23 -5.23 -16.09
C VAL A 334 -17.50 -4.53 -16.59
N GLU A 335 -17.60 -3.22 -16.43
CA GLU A 335 -18.76 -2.41 -16.89
C GLU A 335 -18.57 -1.84 -18.29
#